data_5451b63b4f1d9cf30bfd614412b250ad
#
_entry.id   5451b63b4f1d9cf30bfd614412b250ad
#
_cell.length_a   1.000
_cell.length_b   1.000
_cell.length_c   1.000
_cell.angle_alpha   90.00
_cell.angle_beta   90.00
_cell.angle_gamma   90.00
#
_symmetry.space_group_name_H-M   'P 1'
#
loop_
_entity.id
_entity.type
_entity.pdbx_description
1 polymer ?
#
loop_
_entity_poly.entity_id
_entity_poly.type
_entity_poly.pdbx_seq_one_letter_code
_entity_poly.pdbx_strand_id
1 'polypeptide(L)'
;FTESGMGVAADAFLAANANVKEHLAVGEGTAIETPAVFEVKLDEAHPCALSCLTIDAAKDSSLTVVQVLRGDAEDGVAASLVRINAAEGAHVKLVQVQLMGNNARRWGTVAIQQAASSRVEQVRIELGGKVSVCGTRTLQDHNKSEYNLDAVYFGRDNDVLDYNDVSVQIGKDTLCEMHTAGVLTGNADKILRGTVDFRRGAKRGVGHESEDVLLFSPTARNRTDTLI
;
A
#
# COMPACT_ATOMS: atom_id res chain seq x y z
N PHE A 1 -8.72 -4.18 13.46
CA PHE A 1 -8.25 -3.58 12.19
C PHE A 1 -9.33 -3.67 11.13
N THR A 2 -9.40 -2.67 10.24
CA THR A 2 -10.14 -2.79 8.99
C THR A 2 -9.50 -3.88 8.12
N GLU A 3 -10.25 -4.44 7.17
CA GLU A 3 -9.67 -5.30 6.14
C GLU A 3 -8.72 -4.49 5.24
N SER A 4 -7.78 -5.17 4.62
CA SER A 4 -6.86 -4.57 3.65
C SER A 4 -7.47 -4.47 2.24
N GLY A 5 -6.72 -3.88 1.31
CA GLY A 5 -7.14 -3.80 -0.09
C GLY A 5 -7.30 -5.14 -0.82
N MET A 6 -6.74 -6.23 -0.30
CA MET A 6 -6.92 -7.58 -0.83
C MET A 6 -8.00 -8.39 -0.09
N GLY A 7 -8.58 -7.83 0.97
CA GLY A 7 -9.70 -8.39 1.71
C GLY A 7 -9.35 -9.43 2.78
N VAL A 8 -10.37 -9.77 3.57
CA VAL A 8 -10.22 -10.57 4.82
C VAL A 8 -9.57 -11.93 4.63
N ALA A 9 -9.76 -12.60 3.51
CA ALA A 9 -9.18 -13.92 3.27
C ALA A 9 -7.65 -13.86 3.11
N ALA A 10 -7.15 -12.86 2.35
CA ALA A 10 -5.72 -12.61 2.19
C ALA A 10 -5.08 -12.18 3.52
N ASP A 11 -5.76 -11.31 4.26
CA ASP A 11 -5.31 -10.85 5.58
C ASP A 11 -5.18 -12.00 6.58
N ALA A 12 -6.18 -12.88 6.64
CA ALA A 12 -6.17 -14.04 7.52
C ALA A 12 -5.06 -15.03 7.14
N PHE A 13 -4.89 -15.29 5.85
CA PHE A 13 -3.84 -16.15 5.35
C PHE A 13 -2.44 -15.63 5.73
N LEU A 14 -2.15 -14.36 5.45
CA LEU A 14 -0.86 -13.74 5.75
C LEU A 14 -0.61 -13.65 7.26
N ALA A 15 -1.61 -13.27 8.05
CA ALA A 15 -1.47 -13.20 9.50
C ALA A 15 -1.15 -14.57 10.13
N ALA A 16 -1.73 -15.65 9.60
CA ALA A 16 -1.50 -17.00 10.08
C ALA A 16 -0.14 -17.57 9.62
N ASN A 17 0.24 -17.33 8.37
CA ASN A 17 1.36 -18.01 7.72
C ASN A 17 2.64 -17.17 7.58
N ALA A 18 2.63 -15.90 8.01
CA ALA A 18 3.82 -15.06 7.91
C ALA A 18 5.00 -15.68 8.66
N ASN A 19 6.11 -15.86 7.94
CA ASN A 19 7.39 -16.33 8.50
C ASN A 19 8.27 -15.16 8.99
N VAL A 20 7.87 -13.91 8.69
CA VAL A 20 8.44 -12.69 9.25
C VAL A 20 7.32 -11.87 9.87
N LYS A 21 7.39 -11.63 11.19
CA LYS A 21 6.38 -10.83 11.91
C LYS A 21 7.09 -9.76 12.73
N GLU A 22 6.72 -8.52 12.45
CA GLU A 22 7.30 -7.35 13.10
C GLU A 22 6.19 -6.45 13.66
N HIS A 23 6.47 -5.85 14.80
CA HIS A 23 5.58 -4.89 15.44
C HIS A 23 6.37 -3.66 15.86
N LEU A 24 5.99 -2.51 15.31
CA LEU A 24 6.56 -1.22 15.64
C LEU A 24 5.52 -0.38 16.37
N ALA A 25 5.79 -0.08 17.63
CA ALA A 25 4.93 0.79 18.45
C ALA A 25 5.67 2.07 18.82
N VAL A 26 5.02 3.22 18.61
CA VAL A 26 5.56 4.53 18.96
C VAL A 26 4.71 5.16 20.03
N GLY A 27 5.33 5.61 21.11
CA GLY A 27 4.67 6.21 22.26
C GLY A 27 4.05 7.58 21.97
N GLU A 28 3.11 8.00 22.81
CA GLU A 28 2.43 9.30 22.70
C GLU A 28 3.42 10.46 22.68
N GLY A 29 3.19 11.44 21.79
CA GLY A 29 4.01 12.63 21.62
C GLY A 29 5.43 12.38 21.13
N THR A 30 5.76 11.15 20.72
CA THR A 30 7.12 10.78 20.30
C THR A 30 7.29 10.96 18.79
N ALA A 31 8.32 11.72 18.39
CA ALA A 31 8.71 11.84 16.99
C ALA A 31 9.97 10.97 16.73
N ILE A 32 9.85 10.00 15.82
CA ILE A 32 10.96 9.18 15.35
C ILE A 32 11.50 9.79 14.05
N GLU A 33 12.63 10.46 14.12
CA GLU A 33 13.24 11.16 12.98
C GLU A 33 13.93 10.21 12.00
N THR A 34 14.57 9.14 12.51
CA THR A 34 15.25 8.15 11.68
C THR A 34 14.25 7.12 11.18
N PRO A 35 14.09 6.93 9.85
CA PRO A 35 13.18 5.93 9.33
C PRO A 35 13.48 4.52 9.81
N ALA A 36 12.46 3.78 10.20
CA ALA A 36 12.57 2.34 10.45
C ALA A 36 12.57 1.60 9.11
N VAL A 37 13.60 0.81 8.83
CA VAL A 37 13.76 0.11 7.55
C VAL A 37 13.54 -1.38 7.73
N PHE A 38 12.59 -1.95 6.96
CA PHE A 38 12.29 -3.38 6.89
C PHE A 38 12.65 -3.90 5.50
N GLU A 39 13.62 -4.78 5.42
CA GLU A 39 14.05 -5.37 4.17
C GLU A 39 13.59 -6.82 4.07
N VAL A 40 12.97 -7.16 2.93
CA VAL A 40 12.63 -8.53 2.53
C VAL A 40 13.43 -8.85 1.28
N LYS A 41 14.29 -9.88 1.38
CA LYS A 41 15.13 -10.32 0.28
C LYS A 41 14.74 -11.74 -0.14
N LEU A 42 14.50 -11.92 -1.43
CA LEU A 42 14.37 -13.25 -2.04
C LEU A 42 15.70 -13.69 -2.66
N ASP A 43 15.99 -14.96 -2.57
CA ASP A 43 17.05 -15.66 -3.28
C ASP A 43 16.67 -17.14 -3.46
N GLU A 44 17.46 -17.91 -4.20
CA GLU A 44 17.17 -19.32 -4.47
C GLU A 44 17.11 -20.20 -3.21
N ALA A 45 17.77 -19.80 -2.14
CA ALA A 45 17.70 -20.50 -0.86
C ALA A 45 16.44 -20.12 -0.06
N HIS A 46 15.90 -18.92 -0.30
CA HIS A 46 14.72 -18.37 0.38
C HIS A 46 13.75 -17.80 -0.66
N PRO A 47 13.11 -18.64 -1.48
CA PRO A 47 12.25 -18.20 -2.58
C PRO A 47 10.87 -17.70 -2.10
N CYS A 48 10.54 -17.87 -0.82
CA CYS A 48 9.24 -17.49 -0.28
C CYS A 48 9.38 -16.65 1.00
N ALA A 49 8.90 -15.43 0.95
CA ALA A 49 8.80 -14.54 2.10
C ALA A 49 7.36 -14.08 2.32
N LEU A 50 6.77 -14.46 3.45
CA LEU A 50 5.46 -14.03 3.90
C LEU A 50 5.63 -13.13 5.12
N SER A 51 5.36 -11.85 5.00
CA SER A 51 5.60 -10.88 6.07
C SER A 51 4.32 -10.23 6.60
N CYS A 52 4.31 -9.96 7.89
CA CYS A 52 3.26 -9.18 8.55
C CYS A 52 3.92 -8.11 9.42
N LEU A 53 3.70 -6.84 9.07
CA LEU A 53 4.19 -5.68 9.81
C LEU A 53 3.00 -4.95 10.42
N THR A 54 3.02 -4.76 11.73
CA THR A 54 2.04 -3.93 12.44
C THR A 54 2.72 -2.64 12.93
N ILE A 55 2.09 -1.51 12.69
CA ILE A 55 2.55 -0.18 13.09
C ILE A 55 1.47 0.45 13.96
N ASP A 56 1.78 0.66 15.23
CA ASP A 56 0.92 1.36 16.18
C ASP A 56 1.54 2.71 16.53
N ALA A 57 0.97 3.78 15.97
CA ALA A 57 1.36 5.15 16.24
C ALA A 57 0.40 5.75 17.26
N ALA A 58 0.89 5.97 18.50
CA ALA A 58 0.09 6.55 19.56
C ALA A 58 -0.22 8.04 19.28
N LYS A 59 -1.06 8.63 20.15
CA LYS A 59 -1.50 10.01 20.01
C LYS A 59 -0.31 10.98 19.82
N ASP A 60 -0.48 11.90 18.84
CA ASP A 60 0.50 12.95 18.52
C ASP A 60 1.92 12.44 18.24
N SER A 61 2.07 11.17 17.85
CA SER A 61 3.36 10.59 17.46
C SER A 61 3.63 10.72 15.97
N SER A 62 4.90 10.62 15.57
CA SER A 62 5.27 10.63 14.16
C SER A 62 6.40 9.66 13.85
N LEU A 63 6.29 8.99 12.69
CA LEU A 63 7.34 8.08 12.21
C LEU A 63 7.29 7.90 10.70
N THR A 64 8.44 7.51 10.15
CA THR A 64 8.56 7.01 8.78
C THR A 64 8.99 5.55 8.81
N VAL A 65 8.30 4.72 8.02
CA VAL A 65 8.64 3.31 7.83
C VAL A 65 8.95 3.08 6.36
N VAL A 66 10.07 2.42 6.09
CA VAL A 66 10.50 2.06 4.73
C VAL A 66 10.52 0.54 4.62
N GLN A 67 9.68 -0.01 3.75
CA GLN A 67 9.69 -1.43 3.41
C GLN A 67 10.35 -1.61 2.04
N VAL A 68 11.42 -2.40 1.99
CA VAL A 68 12.14 -2.71 0.76
C VAL A 68 11.98 -4.19 0.43
N LEU A 69 11.49 -4.50 -0.76
CA LEU A 69 11.41 -5.86 -1.30
C LEU A 69 12.36 -5.96 -2.48
N ARG A 70 13.33 -6.88 -2.42
CA ARG A 70 14.32 -7.06 -3.48
C ARG A 70 14.77 -8.51 -3.63
N GLY A 71 15.59 -8.74 -4.64
CA GLY A 71 16.11 -10.05 -4.99
C GLY A 71 15.25 -10.75 -6.02
N ASP A 72 15.65 -11.94 -6.40
CA ASP A 72 14.97 -12.77 -7.38
C ASP A 72 15.13 -14.26 -7.00
N ALA A 73 14.17 -15.05 -7.41
CA ALA A 73 14.23 -16.50 -7.36
C ALA A 73 13.25 -17.04 -8.39
N GLU A 74 13.53 -18.17 -8.98
CA GLU A 74 12.60 -18.81 -9.91
C GLU A 74 11.30 -19.13 -9.18
N ASP A 75 10.17 -18.63 -9.71
CA ASP A 75 8.85 -18.68 -9.08
C ASP A 75 8.80 -18.10 -7.65
N GLY A 76 9.74 -17.22 -7.32
CA GLY A 76 9.84 -16.57 -6.01
C GLY A 76 8.59 -15.77 -5.66
N VAL A 77 8.24 -15.76 -4.38
CA VAL A 77 7.05 -15.09 -3.85
C VAL A 77 7.40 -14.21 -2.66
N ALA A 78 7.11 -12.91 -2.75
CA ALA A 78 7.08 -12.01 -1.61
C ALA A 78 5.65 -11.54 -1.35
N ALA A 79 5.04 -11.99 -0.26
CA ALA A 79 3.73 -11.52 0.15
C ALA A 79 3.82 -10.76 1.47
N SER A 80 3.14 -9.62 1.56
CA SER A 80 3.21 -8.76 2.74
C SER A 80 1.85 -8.20 3.14
N LEU A 81 1.57 -8.22 4.45
CA LEU A 81 0.48 -7.48 5.08
C LEU A 81 1.08 -6.41 5.98
N VAL A 82 0.74 -5.15 5.70
CA VAL A 82 1.07 -4.02 6.58
C VAL A 82 -0.21 -3.53 7.23
N ARG A 83 -0.21 -3.38 8.56
CA ARG A 83 -1.30 -2.81 9.33
C ARG A 83 -0.85 -1.53 10.01
N ILE A 84 -1.59 -0.46 9.86
CA ILE A 84 -1.30 0.83 10.46
C ILE A 84 -2.48 1.26 11.33
N ASN A 85 -2.23 1.46 12.62
CA ASN A 85 -3.08 2.17 13.55
C ASN A 85 -2.52 3.57 13.77
N ALA A 86 -3.16 4.59 13.24
CA ALA A 86 -2.82 5.98 13.51
C ALA A 86 -3.80 6.56 14.51
N ALA A 87 -3.36 6.73 15.76
CA ALA A 87 -4.16 7.36 16.81
C ALA A 87 -4.37 8.85 16.54
N GLU A 88 -5.14 9.53 17.40
CA GLU A 88 -5.44 10.96 17.26
C GLU A 88 -4.16 11.81 17.07
N GLY A 89 -4.12 12.63 16.03
CA GLY A 89 -2.99 13.51 15.72
C GLY A 89 -1.71 12.79 15.25
N ALA A 90 -1.71 11.46 15.16
CA ALA A 90 -0.53 10.72 14.72
C ALA A 90 -0.24 10.94 13.23
N HIS A 91 1.05 10.98 12.89
CA HIS A 91 1.53 11.10 11.51
C HIS A 91 2.41 9.91 11.14
N VAL A 92 1.96 9.09 10.20
CA VAL A 92 2.69 7.91 9.73
C VAL A 92 3.00 8.05 8.25
N LYS A 93 4.27 7.88 7.88
CA LYS A 93 4.68 7.75 6.48
C LYS A 93 5.17 6.34 6.21
N LEU A 94 4.49 5.64 5.29
CA LEU A 94 4.89 4.32 4.79
C LEU A 94 5.47 4.46 3.39
N VAL A 95 6.73 4.09 3.21
CA VAL A 95 7.39 4.02 1.90
C VAL A 95 7.63 2.56 1.55
N GLN A 96 7.01 2.07 0.48
CA GLN A 96 7.19 0.71 0.00
C GLN A 96 7.96 0.75 -1.33
N VAL A 97 9.09 0.06 -1.38
CA VAL A 97 9.95 -0.01 -2.57
C VAL A 97 10.12 -1.45 -2.99
N GLN A 98 9.62 -1.78 -4.18
CA GLN A 98 9.73 -3.11 -4.76
C GLN A 98 10.70 -3.07 -5.95
N LEU A 99 11.80 -3.80 -5.81
CA LEU A 99 12.91 -3.93 -6.76
C LEU A 99 13.21 -5.42 -7.03
N MET A 100 12.18 -6.26 -7.07
CA MET A 100 12.35 -7.69 -7.30
C MET A 100 12.68 -7.96 -8.77
N GLY A 101 13.37 -9.06 -9.00
CA GLY A 101 13.72 -9.53 -10.34
C GLY A 101 12.52 -10.07 -11.13
N ASN A 102 12.75 -10.40 -12.39
CA ASN A 102 11.70 -10.73 -13.36
C ASN A 102 11.03 -12.10 -13.16
N ASN A 103 11.56 -12.94 -12.27
CA ASN A 103 10.99 -14.26 -11.98
C ASN A 103 10.07 -14.24 -10.75
N ALA A 104 10.21 -13.24 -9.90
CA ALA A 104 9.49 -13.13 -8.65
C ALA A 104 8.08 -12.54 -8.79
N ARG A 105 7.20 -12.93 -7.89
CA ARG A 105 5.83 -12.43 -7.77
C ARG A 105 5.63 -11.72 -6.44
N ARG A 106 4.91 -10.62 -6.45
CA ARG A 106 4.53 -9.86 -5.26
C ARG A 106 3.04 -9.91 -5.01
N TRP A 107 2.67 -10.09 -3.75
CA TRP A 107 1.35 -9.78 -3.20
C TRP A 107 1.50 -8.84 -2.01
N GLY A 108 1.10 -7.58 -2.17
CA GLY A 108 1.22 -6.56 -1.13
C GLY A 108 -0.14 -6.04 -0.69
N THR A 109 -0.41 -6.02 0.60
CA THR A 109 -1.66 -5.46 1.09
C THR A 109 -1.46 -4.60 2.32
N VAL A 110 -2.23 -3.51 2.40
CA VAL A 110 -2.15 -2.53 3.48
C VAL A 110 -3.54 -2.28 4.05
N ALA A 111 -3.64 -2.31 5.37
CA ALA A 111 -4.84 -1.95 6.13
C ALA A 111 -4.52 -0.76 7.04
N ILE A 112 -5.27 0.34 6.90
CA ILE A 112 -5.03 1.57 7.64
C ILE A 112 -6.28 1.95 8.43
N GLN A 113 -6.13 2.11 9.73
CA GLN A 113 -7.14 2.65 10.63
C GLN A 113 -6.71 4.03 11.12
N GLN A 114 -7.57 5.03 10.94
CA GLN A 114 -7.23 6.43 11.23
C GLN A 114 -8.17 7.03 12.27
N ALA A 115 -7.61 7.49 13.39
CA ALA A 115 -8.33 8.29 14.37
C ALA A 115 -8.41 9.76 13.96
N ALA A 116 -9.01 10.61 14.79
CA ALA A 116 -9.23 12.01 14.50
C ALA A 116 -7.92 12.77 14.25
N SER A 117 -7.92 13.62 13.23
CA SER A 117 -6.77 14.48 12.87
C SER A 117 -5.46 13.72 12.60
N SER A 118 -5.51 12.40 12.44
CA SER A 118 -4.33 11.63 12.03
C SER A 118 -4.05 11.82 10.54
N ARG A 119 -2.78 11.68 10.17
CA ARG A 119 -2.32 11.75 8.78
C ARG A 119 -1.52 10.50 8.44
N VAL A 120 -1.88 9.85 7.35
CA VAL A 120 -1.10 8.73 6.80
C VAL A 120 -0.72 9.05 5.36
N GLU A 121 0.58 9.03 5.09
CA GLU A 121 1.17 9.15 3.76
C GLU A 121 1.72 7.80 3.32
N GLN A 122 1.30 7.32 2.18
CA GLN A 122 1.83 6.10 1.58
C GLN A 122 2.51 6.43 0.25
N VAL A 123 3.76 6.00 0.12
CA VAL A 123 4.50 6.03 -1.15
C VAL A 123 4.73 4.59 -1.59
N ARG A 124 4.25 4.22 -2.78
CA ARG A 124 4.41 2.87 -3.34
C ARG A 124 5.19 2.93 -4.64
N ILE A 125 6.33 2.25 -4.68
CA ILE A 125 7.24 2.21 -5.83
C ILE A 125 7.37 0.76 -6.30
N GLU A 126 6.82 0.44 -7.48
CA GLU A 126 6.76 -0.90 -8.07
C GLU A 126 7.57 -0.93 -9.37
N LEU A 127 8.83 -1.36 -9.31
CA LEU A 127 9.76 -1.31 -10.43
C LEU A 127 10.25 -2.68 -10.92
N GLY A 128 9.71 -3.76 -10.41
CA GLY A 128 10.10 -5.11 -10.81
C GLY A 128 9.02 -6.15 -10.56
N GLY A 129 9.42 -7.42 -10.63
CA GLY A 129 8.52 -8.56 -10.48
C GLY A 129 7.72 -8.88 -11.73
N LYS A 130 7.51 -10.16 -11.99
CA LYS A 130 6.68 -10.67 -13.09
C LYS A 130 5.19 -10.41 -12.87
N VAL A 131 4.76 -10.47 -11.62
CA VAL A 131 3.38 -10.21 -11.20
C VAL A 131 3.45 -9.35 -9.95
N SER A 132 2.73 -8.23 -9.93
CA SER A 132 2.57 -7.39 -8.76
C SER A 132 1.09 -7.14 -8.50
N VAL A 133 0.58 -7.73 -7.42
CA VAL A 133 -0.80 -7.54 -6.96
C VAL A 133 -0.73 -6.78 -5.64
N CYS A 134 -1.23 -5.55 -5.61
CA CYS A 134 -1.18 -4.71 -4.44
C CYS A 134 -2.54 -4.11 -4.13
N GLY A 135 -2.83 -3.92 -2.86
CA GLY A 135 -4.06 -3.27 -2.45
C GLY A 135 -3.92 -2.53 -1.13
N THR A 136 -4.52 -1.37 -1.06
CA THR A 136 -4.61 -0.58 0.18
C THR A 136 -6.06 -0.33 0.52
N ARG A 137 -6.40 -0.44 1.78
CA ARG A 137 -7.67 0.06 2.30
C ARG A 137 -7.42 0.94 3.52
N THR A 138 -7.89 2.17 3.45
CA THR A 138 -7.91 3.08 4.59
C THR A 138 -9.34 3.29 5.09
N LEU A 139 -9.49 3.29 6.41
CA LEU A 139 -10.73 3.62 7.11
C LEU A 139 -10.55 4.93 7.87
N GLN A 140 -11.28 5.96 7.42
CA GLN A 140 -11.31 7.30 7.98
C GLN A 140 -12.65 7.53 8.71
N ASP A 141 -12.83 6.82 9.84
CA ASP A 141 -14.09 6.83 10.59
C ASP A 141 -14.19 7.98 11.62
N HIS A 142 -13.12 8.75 11.77
CA HIS A 142 -13.04 9.92 12.64
C HIS A 142 -12.79 11.21 11.84
N ASN A 143 -13.10 12.36 12.48
CA ASN A 143 -13.04 13.66 11.82
C ASN A 143 -11.61 14.11 11.50
N LYS A 144 -11.45 14.82 10.37
CA LYS A 144 -10.21 15.50 9.97
C LYS A 144 -9.00 14.57 9.76
N SER A 145 -9.24 13.30 9.54
CA SER A 145 -8.16 12.40 9.14
C SER A 145 -7.79 12.60 7.67
N GLU A 146 -6.51 12.45 7.36
CA GLU A 146 -5.95 12.68 6.02
C GLU A 146 -5.22 11.42 5.55
N TYR A 147 -5.49 10.99 4.32
CA TYR A 147 -4.79 9.91 3.65
C TYR A 147 -4.29 10.35 2.29
N ASN A 148 -3.00 10.17 2.03
CA ASN A 148 -2.37 10.45 0.75
C ASN A 148 -1.65 9.20 0.24
N LEU A 149 -1.90 8.82 -1.00
CA LEU A 149 -1.18 7.77 -1.72
C LEU A 149 -0.50 8.36 -2.96
N ASP A 150 0.81 8.24 -3.02
CA ASP A 150 1.60 8.45 -4.22
C ASP A 150 2.18 7.11 -4.67
N ALA A 151 1.73 6.61 -5.83
CA ALA A 151 2.19 5.34 -6.37
C ALA A 151 2.86 5.54 -7.72
N VAL A 152 4.01 4.88 -7.92
CA VAL A 152 4.67 4.81 -9.22
C VAL A 152 4.96 3.38 -9.60
N TYR A 153 4.83 3.06 -10.89
CA TYR A 153 5.06 1.72 -11.40
C TYR A 153 5.74 1.71 -12.77
N PHE A 154 6.43 0.61 -13.03
CA PHE A 154 6.99 0.32 -14.34
C PHE A 154 6.67 -1.12 -14.73
N GLY A 155 5.84 -1.28 -15.75
CA GLY A 155 5.49 -2.59 -16.34
C GLY A 155 6.20 -2.79 -17.68
N ARG A 156 6.79 -3.96 -17.86
CA ARG A 156 7.57 -4.32 -19.05
C ARG A 156 7.29 -5.75 -19.47
N ASP A 157 7.75 -6.11 -20.66
CA ASP A 157 7.68 -7.47 -21.20
C ASP A 157 6.24 -8.05 -21.14
N ASN A 158 5.97 -9.00 -20.25
CA ASN A 158 4.67 -9.58 -20.00
C ASN A 158 4.25 -9.41 -18.53
N ASP A 159 4.71 -8.36 -17.88
CA ASP A 159 4.38 -8.10 -16.48
C ASP A 159 2.88 -7.89 -16.29
N VAL A 160 2.38 -8.39 -15.16
CA VAL A 160 0.98 -8.22 -14.74
C VAL A 160 0.95 -7.38 -13.48
N LEU A 161 0.26 -6.24 -13.56
CA LEU A 161 0.11 -5.30 -12.45
C LEU A 161 -1.38 -5.18 -12.10
N ASP A 162 -1.76 -5.50 -10.86
CA ASP A 162 -3.14 -5.42 -10.39
C ASP A 162 -3.19 -4.64 -9.07
N TYR A 163 -3.80 -3.46 -9.09
CA TYR A 163 -3.86 -2.56 -7.96
C TYR A 163 -5.31 -2.29 -7.53
N ASN A 164 -5.54 -2.28 -6.22
CA ASN A 164 -6.86 -2.01 -5.64
C ASN A 164 -6.73 -1.09 -4.40
N ASP A 165 -6.94 0.19 -4.59
CA ASP A 165 -6.79 1.19 -3.56
C ASP A 165 -8.17 1.76 -3.15
N VAL A 166 -8.50 1.66 -1.87
CA VAL A 166 -9.82 1.99 -1.33
C VAL A 166 -9.69 2.94 -0.15
N SER A 167 -10.36 4.08 -0.22
CA SER A 167 -10.56 4.99 0.91
C SER A 167 -12.01 4.96 1.34
N VAL A 168 -12.27 4.59 2.59
CA VAL A 168 -13.61 4.63 3.21
C VAL A 168 -13.68 5.80 4.17
N GLN A 169 -14.48 6.81 3.83
CA GLN A 169 -14.65 8.03 4.60
C GLN A 169 -15.99 8.02 5.32
N ILE A 170 -15.96 8.13 6.65
CA ILE A 170 -17.16 8.20 7.52
C ILE A 170 -17.11 9.49 8.36
N GLY A 171 -15.91 9.92 8.76
CA GLY A 171 -15.68 11.14 9.52
C GLY A 171 -16.03 12.42 8.73
N LYS A 172 -16.12 13.53 9.42
CA LYS A 172 -16.32 14.86 8.82
C LYS A 172 -14.96 15.47 8.51
N ASP A 173 -14.93 16.31 7.46
CA ASP A 173 -13.73 17.05 7.06
C ASP A 173 -12.52 16.15 6.79
N THR A 174 -12.76 14.94 6.30
CA THR A 174 -11.72 13.99 5.90
C THR A 174 -11.17 14.32 4.53
N LEU A 175 -9.88 14.03 4.30
CA LEU A 175 -9.21 14.22 3.02
C LEU A 175 -8.63 12.88 2.56
N CYS A 176 -8.82 12.56 1.27
CA CYS A 176 -8.13 11.49 0.59
C CYS A 176 -7.62 11.97 -0.76
N GLU A 177 -6.33 11.82 -1.00
CA GLU A 177 -5.70 12.06 -2.30
C GLU A 177 -4.94 10.81 -2.72
N MET A 178 -5.31 10.24 -3.87
CA MET A 178 -4.64 9.07 -4.44
C MET A 178 -4.14 9.44 -5.83
N HIS A 179 -2.83 9.40 -6.02
CA HIS A 179 -2.19 9.63 -7.30
C HIS A 179 -1.34 8.42 -7.69
N THR A 180 -1.58 7.91 -8.88
CA THR A 180 -0.82 6.79 -9.44
C THR A 180 -0.23 7.21 -10.79
N ALA A 181 1.05 6.99 -10.97
CA ALA A 181 1.72 7.29 -12.24
C ALA A 181 2.56 6.11 -12.70
N GLY A 182 2.65 5.89 -14.02
CA GLY A 182 3.48 4.80 -14.49
C GLY A 182 3.72 4.72 -15.98
N VAL A 183 4.55 3.77 -16.30
CA VAL A 183 4.97 3.49 -17.67
C VAL A 183 4.73 2.01 -17.96
N LEU A 184 4.13 1.72 -19.12
CA LEU A 184 3.94 0.37 -19.63
C LEU A 184 4.60 0.20 -20.98
N THR A 185 5.35 -0.89 -21.14
CA THR A 185 6.02 -1.27 -22.37
C THR A 185 5.90 -2.78 -22.64
N GLY A 186 6.28 -3.25 -23.80
CA GLY A 186 6.12 -4.65 -24.17
C GLY A 186 4.65 -5.06 -24.26
N ASN A 187 4.29 -6.14 -23.62
CA ASN A 187 2.93 -6.66 -23.50
C ASN A 187 2.41 -6.53 -22.05
N ALA A 188 2.98 -5.62 -21.27
CA ALA A 188 2.55 -5.45 -19.87
C ALA A 188 1.05 -5.16 -19.79
N ASP A 189 0.38 -5.81 -18.85
CA ASP A 189 -1.06 -5.66 -18.59
C ASP A 189 -1.26 -5.13 -17.17
N LYS A 190 -1.87 -3.97 -17.06
CA LYS A 190 -2.13 -3.32 -15.78
C LYS A 190 -3.61 -3.02 -15.60
N ILE A 191 -4.10 -3.27 -14.41
CA ILE A 191 -5.42 -2.80 -13.93
C ILE A 191 -5.25 -2.03 -12.62
N LEU A 192 -5.87 -0.84 -12.54
CA LEU A 192 -6.06 -0.08 -11.31
C LEU A 192 -7.55 -0.04 -10.99
N ARG A 193 -7.90 -0.37 -9.76
CA ARG A 193 -9.21 -0.10 -9.19
C ARG A 193 -9.01 0.89 -8.05
N GLY A 194 -9.58 2.07 -8.20
CA GLY A 194 -9.59 3.11 -7.20
C GLY A 194 -11.00 3.33 -6.68
N THR A 195 -11.14 3.48 -5.38
CA THR A 195 -12.46 3.72 -4.77
C THR A 195 -12.35 4.75 -3.67
N VAL A 196 -13.16 5.80 -3.77
CA VAL A 196 -13.40 6.73 -2.67
C VAL A 196 -14.85 6.58 -2.21
N ASP A 197 -15.04 5.89 -1.09
CA ASP A 197 -16.36 5.53 -0.56
C ASP A 197 -16.78 6.50 0.54
N PHE A 198 -17.64 7.45 0.20
CA PHE A 198 -18.23 8.39 1.17
C PHE A 198 -19.45 7.77 1.85
N ARG A 199 -19.28 7.36 3.09
CA ARG A 199 -20.35 6.77 3.87
C ARG A 199 -21.23 7.83 4.55
N ARG A 200 -22.39 7.38 5.04
CA ARG A 200 -23.30 8.25 5.81
C ARG A 200 -22.56 8.83 7.02
N GLY A 201 -22.41 10.14 7.07
CA GLY A 201 -21.67 10.86 8.10
C GLY A 201 -20.50 11.68 7.56
N ALA A 202 -19.95 11.33 6.41
CA ALA A 202 -18.84 12.01 5.75
C ALA A 202 -19.24 13.39 5.19
N LYS A 203 -19.45 14.34 6.10
CA LYS A 203 -19.76 15.73 5.71
C LYS A 203 -18.48 16.48 5.42
N ARG A 204 -18.44 17.19 4.29
CA ARG A 204 -17.28 17.94 3.79
C ARG A 204 -16.03 17.10 3.62
N GLY A 205 -16.23 15.80 3.40
CA GLY A 205 -15.14 14.92 2.97
C GLY A 205 -14.70 15.32 1.55
N VAL A 206 -13.40 15.23 1.30
CA VAL A 206 -12.79 15.46 -0.01
C VAL A 206 -12.08 14.17 -0.42
N GLY A 207 -12.26 13.79 -1.67
CA GLY A 207 -11.56 12.64 -2.24
C GLY A 207 -11.20 12.91 -3.68
N HIS A 208 -9.92 12.74 -3.99
CA HIS A 208 -9.39 12.84 -5.34
C HIS A 208 -8.66 11.56 -5.70
N GLU A 209 -8.85 11.12 -6.93
CA GLU A 209 -8.11 10.04 -7.53
C GLU A 209 -7.65 10.46 -8.92
N SER A 210 -6.39 10.21 -9.23
CA SER A 210 -5.81 10.48 -10.54
C SER A 210 -4.82 9.41 -10.95
N GLU A 211 -4.73 9.16 -12.26
CA GLU A 211 -3.76 8.28 -12.85
C GLU A 211 -3.13 8.89 -14.11
N ASP A 212 -1.80 8.87 -14.17
CA ASP A 212 -1.02 9.27 -15.33
C ASP A 212 -0.27 8.04 -15.90
N VAL A 213 -0.61 7.63 -17.13
CA VAL A 213 -0.01 6.43 -17.75
C VAL A 213 0.62 6.77 -19.11
N LEU A 214 1.88 6.36 -19.26
CA LEU A 214 2.57 6.41 -20.53
C LEU A 214 2.65 5.00 -21.14
N LEU A 215 2.09 4.82 -22.33
CA LEU A 215 2.14 3.57 -23.10
C LEU A 215 3.22 3.69 -24.17
N PHE A 216 4.33 2.94 -24.02
CA PHE A 216 5.44 2.94 -24.99
C PHE A 216 5.37 1.79 -25.99
N SER A 217 4.39 0.90 -25.89
CA SER A 217 4.19 -0.19 -26.83
C SER A 217 2.74 -0.32 -27.23
N PRO A 218 2.42 -0.61 -28.49
CA PRO A 218 1.04 -0.78 -28.95
C PRO A 218 0.34 -2.01 -28.36
N THR A 219 1.10 -2.92 -27.76
CA THR A 219 0.61 -4.16 -27.13
C THR A 219 0.43 -4.02 -25.62
N ALA A 220 0.99 -2.96 -25.01
CA ALA A 220 0.76 -2.67 -23.59
C ALA A 220 -0.72 -2.33 -23.31
N ARG A 221 -1.22 -2.81 -22.20
CA ARG A 221 -2.63 -2.64 -21.82
C ARG A 221 -2.75 -1.91 -20.49
N ASN A 222 -3.57 -0.89 -20.48
CA ASN A 222 -3.99 -0.19 -19.26
C ASN A 222 -5.51 -0.26 -19.11
N ARG A 223 -5.95 -0.63 -17.92
CA ARG A 223 -7.34 -0.56 -17.49
C ARG A 223 -7.43 0.18 -16.18
N THR A 224 -8.37 1.07 -16.07
CA THR A 224 -8.61 1.85 -14.87
C THR A 224 -10.10 1.90 -14.59
N ASP A 225 -10.49 1.45 -13.40
CA ASP A 225 -11.86 1.48 -12.91
C ASP A 225 -11.88 2.34 -11.64
N THR A 226 -12.51 3.51 -11.71
CA THR A 226 -12.65 4.42 -10.57
C THR A 226 -14.09 4.46 -10.10
N LEU A 227 -14.29 4.50 -8.78
CA LEU A 227 -15.60 4.60 -8.14
C LEU A 227 -15.56 5.68 -7.03
N ILE A 228 -16.51 6.61 -7.12
CA ILE A 228 -16.73 7.65 -6.10
C ILE A 228 -18.15 7.58 -5.60
#